data_a3ff1098132a14028e8a1a0bd2cf9f06
#
_entry.id   a3ff1098132a14028e8a1a0bd2cf9f06
#
_cell.length_a   1.000
_cell.length_b   1.000
_cell.length_c   1.000
_cell.angle_alpha   90.00
_cell.angle_beta   90.00
_cell.angle_gamma   90.00
#
_symmetry.space_group_name_H-M   'P 1'
#
loop_
_entity.id
_entity.type
_entity.pdbx_description
1 polymer ?
#
loop_
_entity_poly.entity_id
_entity_poly.type
_entity_poly.pdbx_seq_one_letter_code
_entity_poly.pdbx_strand_id
1 'polypeptide(L)'
;HDKWLCMMYPRLKLLQKLLADDGAIFISIDDTEYANLKLICDEIFGSNCFASNISWQRTYSTRNDSKGIVNEVEHLVVYSKQPDWNPNKLPRTAEMDAKYKNPDNDIMPWTSSDAFAADAASHQGMVYAIQHPFTGNLIYPYNGAHWRYQQDAMLEYMNGWTKYELREIDDAEKRAEICGVSEKVVRPGVMGILLADTLDIAKENASKILRRGQWPRFYFTNGGKGGIRRKTYIDSVEGKPPTNYWPYADVGHTDEAAKIVKAIFGGKATFDTPKPPRLIERILISIRC
;
A
#
# COMPACT_ATOMS: atom_id res chain seq x y z
N HIS A 1 17.69 -6.56 -36.37
CA HIS A 1 18.12 -5.99 -35.06
C HIS A 1 19.09 -4.83 -35.23
N ASP A 2 20.18 -4.95 -36.02
CA ASP A 2 21.25 -3.94 -36.14
C ASP A 2 20.73 -2.55 -36.60
N LYS A 3 19.88 -2.53 -37.63
CA LYS A 3 19.28 -1.28 -38.11
C LYS A 3 18.42 -0.60 -37.05
N TRP A 4 17.68 -1.41 -36.28
CA TRP A 4 16.82 -0.90 -35.19
C TRP A 4 17.69 -0.32 -34.06
N LEU A 5 18.76 -1.03 -33.66
CA LEU A 5 19.71 -0.57 -32.65
C LEU A 5 20.41 0.74 -33.05
N CYS A 6 20.92 0.81 -34.30
CA CYS A 6 21.54 2.04 -34.82
C CYS A 6 20.58 3.23 -34.83
N MET A 7 19.31 2.99 -35.03
CA MET A 7 18.28 4.03 -35.02
C MET A 7 17.90 4.45 -33.59
N MET A 8 17.76 3.49 -32.65
CA MET A 8 17.25 3.74 -31.31
C MET A 8 18.31 4.31 -30.34
N TYR A 9 19.54 3.84 -30.44
CA TYR A 9 20.61 4.25 -29.52
C TYR A 9 20.81 5.76 -29.42
N PRO A 10 21.04 6.52 -30.53
CA PRO A 10 21.20 7.96 -30.46
C PRO A 10 19.94 8.69 -29.98
N ARG A 11 18.76 8.16 -30.30
CA ARG A 11 17.48 8.73 -29.82
C ARG A 11 17.34 8.61 -28.31
N LEU A 12 17.63 7.43 -27.77
CA LEU A 12 17.57 7.18 -26.32
C LEU A 12 18.56 8.04 -25.56
N LYS A 13 19.79 8.25 -26.10
CA LYS A 13 20.76 9.18 -25.52
C LYS A 13 20.26 10.63 -25.48
N LEU A 14 19.57 11.07 -26.53
CA LEU A 14 18.96 12.41 -26.54
C LEU A 14 17.82 12.51 -25.54
N LEU A 15 16.94 11.51 -25.51
CA LEU A 15 15.81 11.46 -24.57
C LEU A 15 16.28 11.46 -23.12
N GLN A 16 17.36 10.73 -22.79
CA GLN A 16 17.96 10.76 -21.45
C GLN A 16 18.38 12.18 -21.03
N LYS A 17 18.97 12.94 -21.97
CA LYS A 17 19.40 14.33 -21.68
C LYS A 17 18.22 15.29 -21.48
N LEU A 18 17.06 14.99 -22.10
CA LEU A 18 15.86 15.80 -21.98
C LEU A 18 15.05 15.52 -20.73
N LEU A 19 15.28 14.38 -20.05
CA LEU A 19 14.61 14.09 -18.79
C LEU A 19 15.01 15.05 -17.69
N ALA A 20 14.03 15.51 -16.92
CA ALA A 20 14.26 16.16 -15.64
C ALA A 20 15.01 15.23 -14.67
N ASP A 21 15.64 15.76 -13.65
CA ASP A 21 16.44 14.96 -12.70
C ASP A 21 15.59 13.93 -11.93
N ASP A 22 14.32 14.22 -11.68
CA ASP A 22 13.32 13.32 -11.08
C ASP A 22 12.40 12.66 -12.12
N GLY A 23 12.74 12.77 -13.41
CA GLY A 23 11.93 12.26 -14.52
C GLY A 23 12.13 10.77 -14.80
N ALA A 24 11.16 10.19 -15.51
CA ALA A 24 11.22 8.82 -16.02
C ALA A 24 10.74 8.74 -17.47
N ILE A 25 11.28 7.79 -18.22
CA ILE A 25 10.86 7.45 -19.58
C ILE A 25 10.09 6.14 -19.58
N PHE A 26 8.98 6.11 -20.30
CA PHE A 26 8.16 4.91 -20.53
C PHE A 26 8.25 4.54 -22.00
N ILE A 27 8.70 3.34 -22.30
CA ILE A 27 8.96 2.86 -23.65
C ILE A 27 8.12 1.63 -23.92
N SER A 28 7.14 1.76 -24.81
CA SER A 28 6.28 0.66 -25.25
C SER A 28 7.00 -0.17 -26.31
N ILE A 29 7.08 -1.48 -26.11
CA ILE A 29 7.80 -2.42 -26.96
C ILE A 29 7.16 -3.81 -26.92
N ASP A 30 7.23 -4.54 -28.03
CA ASP A 30 6.85 -5.95 -28.08
C ASP A 30 8.03 -6.88 -27.75
N ASP A 31 7.77 -8.18 -27.70
CA ASP A 31 8.78 -9.20 -27.37
C ASP A 31 9.95 -9.22 -28.35
N THR A 32 9.78 -8.75 -29.60
CA THR A 32 10.78 -8.85 -30.66
C THR A 32 12.06 -8.13 -30.34
N GLU A 33 11.95 -6.91 -29.78
CA GLU A 33 13.11 -6.06 -29.47
C GLU A 33 13.25 -5.75 -27.97
N TYR A 34 12.41 -6.34 -27.11
CA TYR A 34 12.44 -6.09 -25.65
C TYR A 34 13.83 -6.31 -25.05
N ALA A 35 14.46 -7.45 -25.36
CA ALA A 35 15.78 -7.79 -24.80
C ALA A 35 16.86 -6.77 -25.24
N ASN A 36 16.85 -6.40 -26.53
CA ASN A 36 17.78 -5.43 -27.09
C ASN A 36 17.53 -4.03 -26.49
N LEU A 37 16.28 -3.61 -26.34
CA LEU A 37 15.92 -2.35 -25.70
C LEU A 37 16.43 -2.32 -24.25
N LYS A 38 16.22 -3.40 -23.49
CA LYS A 38 16.68 -3.50 -22.09
C LYS A 38 18.19 -3.31 -22.01
N LEU A 39 18.99 -3.98 -22.85
CA LEU A 39 20.43 -3.88 -22.85
C LEU A 39 20.94 -2.46 -23.17
N ILE A 40 20.41 -1.83 -24.21
CA ILE A 40 20.84 -0.45 -24.58
C ILE A 40 20.36 0.58 -23.56
N CYS A 41 19.22 0.38 -22.91
CA CYS A 41 18.77 1.26 -21.84
C CYS A 41 19.63 1.08 -20.57
N ASP A 42 20.05 -0.13 -20.22
CA ASP A 42 21.00 -0.36 -19.13
C ASP A 42 22.34 0.35 -19.36
N GLU A 43 22.82 0.37 -20.61
CA GLU A 43 24.04 1.11 -20.98
C GLU A 43 23.87 2.63 -20.89
N ILE A 44 22.74 3.14 -21.37
CA ILE A 44 22.50 4.60 -21.48
C ILE A 44 22.07 5.22 -20.14
N PHE A 45 21.12 4.60 -19.43
CA PHE A 45 20.53 5.12 -18.20
C PHE A 45 21.22 4.60 -16.94
N GLY A 46 21.87 3.41 -17.05
CA GLY A 46 22.37 2.64 -15.91
C GLY A 46 21.36 1.58 -15.46
N SER A 47 21.83 0.38 -15.14
CA SER A 47 20.97 -0.72 -14.69
C SER A 47 20.27 -0.42 -13.36
N ASN A 48 20.85 0.43 -12.51
CA ASN A 48 20.26 0.90 -11.25
C ASN A 48 19.13 1.94 -11.44
N CYS A 49 18.99 2.49 -12.64
CA CYS A 49 17.89 3.36 -13.03
C CYS A 49 16.71 2.61 -13.66
N PHE A 50 16.79 1.29 -13.77
CA PHE A 50 15.67 0.47 -14.23
C PHE A 50 14.58 0.44 -13.15
N ALA A 51 13.44 1.09 -13.42
CA ALA A 51 12.34 1.17 -12.45
C ALA A 51 11.41 -0.05 -12.54
N SER A 52 10.97 -0.44 -13.75
CA SER A 52 10.05 -1.56 -13.92
C SER A 52 9.92 -1.99 -15.39
N ASN A 53 9.45 -3.22 -15.58
CA ASN A 53 8.78 -3.65 -16.81
C ASN A 53 7.29 -3.87 -16.49
N ILE A 54 6.44 -3.02 -17.06
CA ILE A 54 4.99 -3.10 -16.88
C ILE A 54 4.41 -3.94 -18.01
N SER A 55 3.60 -4.94 -17.66
CA SER A 55 2.83 -5.75 -18.60
C SER A 55 1.47 -5.07 -18.84
N TRP A 56 1.30 -4.43 -19.98
CA TRP A 56 0.02 -3.87 -20.41
C TRP A 56 -0.78 -4.89 -21.16
N GLN A 57 -1.98 -5.24 -20.67
CA GLN A 57 -2.91 -6.10 -21.40
C GLN A 57 -3.54 -5.32 -22.54
N ARG A 58 -3.02 -5.52 -23.75
CA ARG A 58 -3.41 -4.79 -24.95
C ARG A 58 -4.64 -5.34 -25.67
N THR A 59 -5.07 -6.56 -25.33
CA THR A 59 -6.24 -7.23 -25.97
C THR A 59 -7.24 -7.64 -24.90
N TYR A 60 -8.52 -7.61 -25.22
CA TYR A 60 -9.61 -8.01 -24.32
C TYR A 60 -10.12 -9.44 -24.58
N SER A 61 -9.71 -10.06 -25.69
CA SER A 61 -10.11 -11.44 -26.03
C SER A 61 -9.02 -12.14 -26.84
N THR A 62 -8.87 -13.44 -26.59
CA THR A 62 -8.03 -14.32 -27.41
C THR A 62 -8.74 -14.65 -28.71
N ARG A 63 -7.99 -14.76 -29.82
CA ARG A 63 -8.51 -15.26 -31.10
C ARG A 63 -8.51 -16.77 -31.07
N ASN A 64 -9.64 -17.39 -31.37
CA ASN A 64 -9.80 -18.85 -31.38
C ASN A 64 -9.01 -19.54 -32.52
N ASP A 65 -8.57 -18.80 -33.55
CA ASP A 65 -7.77 -19.27 -34.66
C ASP A 65 -6.26 -19.17 -34.48
N SER A 66 -5.83 -18.71 -33.31
CA SER A 66 -4.40 -18.56 -32.97
C SER A 66 -3.74 -19.92 -32.74
N LYS A 67 -2.55 -20.09 -33.32
CA LYS A 67 -1.70 -21.27 -33.06
C LYS A 67 -0.65 -20.95 -32.00
N GLY A 68 -0.56 -21.80 -30.96
CA GLY A 68 0.40 -21.63 -29.89
C GLY A 68 -0.08 -20.69 -28.79
N ILE A 69 0.88 -20.09 -28.07
CA ILE A 69 0.59 -19.16 -26.97
C ILE A 69 0.26 -17.78 -27.56
N VAL A 70 -0.91 -17.27 -27.20
CA VAL A 70 -1.37 -15.95 -27.63
C VAL A 70 -0.72 -14.87 -26.79
N ASN A 71 -0.11 -13.89 -27.45
CA ASN A 71 0.46 -12.73 -26.78
C ASN A 71 -0.62 -11.66 -26.53
N GLU A 72 -1.12 -11.58 -25.29
CA GLU A 72 -2.13 -10.61 -24.86
C GLU A 72 -1.52 -9.34 -24.26
N VAL A 73 -0.23 -9.36 -23.95
CA VAL A 73 0.45 -8.25 -23.29
C VAL A 73 1.47 -7.58 -24.19
N GLU A 74 1.79 -6.34 -23.88
CA GLU A 74 2.88 -5.57 -24.46
C GLU A 74 3.69 -5.00 -23.29
N HIS A 75 5.00 -4.88 -23.50
CA HIS A 75 5.91 -4.34 -22.48
C HIS A 75 5.89 -2.83 -22.48
N LEU A 76 5.90 -2.26 -21.28
CA LEU A 76 6.14 -0.85 -21.04
C LEU A 76 7.36 -0.76 -20.11
N VAL A 77 8.52 -0.54 -20.74
CA VAL A 77 9.81 -0.50 -20.04
C VAL A 77 10.01 0.88 -19.44
N VAL A 78 10.32 0.95 -18.15
CA VAL A 78 10.45 2.21 -17.42
C VAL A 78 11.87 2.39 -16.89
N TYR A 79 12.50 3.50 -17.29
CA TYR A 79 13.78 3.94 -16.74
C TYR A 79 13.64 5.34 -16.15
N SER A 80 14.28 5.58 -15.05
CA SER A 80 14.37 6.90 -14.43
C SER A 80 15.67 7.60 -14.79
N LYS A 81 15.71 8.90 -14.56
CA LYS A 81 16.95 9.70 -14.69
C LYS A 81 17.95 9.40 -13.59
N GLN A 82 17.47 9.19 -12.37
CA GLN A 82 18.25 8.91 -11.17
C GLN A 82 17.82 7.59 -10.54
N PRO A 83 18.72 6.90 -9.82
CA PRO A 83 18.33 5.78 -8.96
C PRO A 83 17.28 6.20 -7.93
N ASP A 84 16.55 5.23 -7.36
CA ASP A 84 15.55 5.43 -6.30
C ASP A 84 14.33 6.32 -6.69
N TRP A 85 14.08 6.44 -7.99
CA TRP A 85 12.87 7.10 -8.47
C TRP A 85 11.61 6.38 -7.99
N ASN A 86 10.65 7.16 -7.48
CA ASN A 86 9.35 6.64 -7.03
C ASN A 86 8.23 7.29 -7.83
N PRO A 87 7.33 6.48 -8.44
CA PRO A 87 6.17 7.01 -9.12
C PRO A 87 5.19 7.65 -8.13
N ASN A 88 4.37 8.57 -8.62
CA ASN A 88 3.21 9.04 -7.88
C ASN A 88 2.24 7.90 -7.60
N LYS A 89 1.53 8.00 -6.49
CA LYS A 89 0.41 7.11 -6.21
C LYS A 89 -0.75 7.42 -7.16
N LEU A 90 -1.42 6.38 -7.64
CA LEU A 90 -2.64 6.53 -8.42
C LEU A 90 -3.76 7.08 -7.53
N PRO A 91 -4.68 7.90 -8.08
CA PRO A 91 -5.83 8.40 -7.34
C PRO A 91 -6.65 7.29 -6.71
N ARG A 92 -7.29 7.58 -5.61
CA ARG A 92 -8.22 6.66 -4.96
C ARG A 92 -9.45 6.45 -5.83
N THR A 93 -10.01 5.25 -5.80
CA THR A 93 -11.28 4.93 -6.46
C THR A 93 -12.43 4.94 -5.48
N ALA A 94 -13.65 5.15 -5.96
CA ALA A 94 -14.85 5.07 -5.12
C ALA A 94 -14.98 3.70 -4.42
N GLU A 95 -14.53 2.61 -5.06
CA GLU A 95 -14.52 1.28 -4.46
C GLU A 95 -13.53 1.19 -3.28
N MET A 96 -12.36 1.82 -3.40
CA MET A 96 -11.40 1.93 -2.30
C MET A 96 -11.97 2.73 -1.13
N ASP A 97 -12.76 3.75 -1.40
CA ASP A 97 -13.36 4.61 -0.39
C ASP A 97 -14.59 3.97 0.27
N ALA A 98 -15.30 3.10 -0.44
CA ALA A 98 -16.49 2.41 0.05
C ALA A 98 -16.28 1.58 1.33
N LYS A 99 -15.05 1.16 1.62
CA LYS A 99 -14.70 0.44 2.86
C LYS A 99 -14.58 1.34 4.09
N TYR A 100 -14.44 2.65 3.89
CA TYR A 100 -14.37 3.61 5.00
C TYR A 100 -15.79 3.97 5.44
N LYS A 101 -16.05 3.74 6.72
CA LYS A 101 -17.37 3.97 7.36
C LYS A 101 -17.20 4.94 8.52
N ASN A 102 -18.29 5.43 9.03
CA ASN A 102 -18.28 6.27 10.22
C ASN A 102 -19.32 5.78 11.26
N PRO A 103 -19.12 4.59 11.84
CA PRO A 103 -20.11 3.95 12.70
C PRO A 103 -20.26 4.63 14.07
N ASP A 104 -19.33 5.48 14.45
CA ASP A 104 -19.27 6.16 15.74
C ASP A 104 -19.35 7.68 15.63
N ASN A 105 -19.75 8.21 14.46
CA ASN A 105 -19.85 9.64 14.19
C ASN A 105 -18.54 10.40 14.49
N ASP A 106 -17.40 9.82 14.13
CA ASP A 106 -16.09 10.46 14.25
C ASP A 106 -15.96 11.62 13.25
N ILE A 107 -14.89 12.41 13.38
CA ILE A 107 -14.60 13.56 12.51
C ILE A 107 -14.44 13.18 11.04
N MET A 108 -14.01 11.93 10.76
CA MET A 108 -13.82 11.40 9.41
C MET A 108 -14.21 9.92 9.32
N PRO A 109 -14.57 9.43 8.13
CA PRO A 109 -14.71 8.00 7.88
C PRO A 109 -13.37 7.27 8.09
N TRP A 110 -13.46 6.06 8.61
CA TRP A 110 -12.32 5.20 8.90
C TRP A 110 -12.60 3.74 8.57
N THR A 111 -11.54 2.95 8.45
CA THR A 111 -11.60 1.49 8.34
C THR A 111 -10.87 0.84 9.50
N SER A 112 -11.33 -0.36 9.89
CA SER A 112 -10.70 -1.16 10.94
C SER A 112 -9.38 -1.75 10.46
N SER A 113 -8.31 -1.54 11.20
CA SER A 113 -6.98 -2.06 10.93
C SER A 113 -6.41 -2.77 12.15
N ASP A 114 -5.40 -3.63 11.93
CA ASP A 114 -4.74 -4.33 13.02
C ASP A 114 -3.98 -3.36 13.94
N ALA A 115 -4.16 -3.58 15.25
CA ALA A 115 -3.43 -2.87 16.28
C ALA A 115 -2.00 -3.41 16.45
N PHE A 116 -1.68 -4.52 15.79
CA PHE A 116 -0.45 -5.30 15.92
C PHE A 116 0.44 -5.19 14.68
N ALA A 117 1.73 -5.49 14.86
CA ALA A 117 2.69 -5.73 13.78
C ALA A 117 3.49 -7.00 14.13
N ALA A 118 4.08 -7.65 13.11
CA ALA A 118 4.95 -8.79 13.29
C ALA A 118 6.31 -8.38 13.90
N ASP A 119 7.12 -9.39 14.27
CA ASP A 119 8.48 -9.23 14.79
C ASP A 119 8.55 -8.78 16.26
N ALA A 120 7.83 -9.51 17.14
CA ALA A 120 7.87 -9.29 18.60
C ALA A 120 9.27 -9.43 19.18
N ALA A 121 10.10 -10.33 18.64
CA ALA A 121 11.46 -10.61 19.14
C ALA A 121 12.35 -9.35 19.10
N SER A 122 12.28 -8.57 18.02
CA SER A 122 13.04 -7.31 17.87
C SER A 122 12.36 -6.13 18.57
N HIS A 123 11.07 -6.24 18.90
CA HIS A 123 10.25 -5.16 19.44
C HIS A 123 9.67 -5.47 20.84
N GLN A 124 10.45 -6.15 21.69
CA GLN A 124 9.99 -6.64 22.98
C GLN A 124 9.42 -5.55 23.91
N GLY A 125 9.89 -4.30 23.80
CA GLY A 125 9.35 -3.16 24.54
C GLY A 125 7.91 -2.77 24.14
N MET A 126 7.42 -3.27 23.01
CA MET A 126 6.05 -3.08 22.53
C MET A 126 5.17 -4.33 22.71
N VAL A 127 5.64 -5.31 23.51
CA VAL A 127 4.86 -6.47 23.96
C VAL A 127 4.50 -6.24 25.43
N TYR A 128 3.36 -5.65 25.68
CA TYR A 128 2.86 -5.29 27.01
C TYR A 128 1.37 -5.59 27.15
N ALA A 129 0.91 -5.74 28.39
CA ALA A 129 -0.50 -5.93 28.71
C ALA A 129 -1.28 -4.61 28.59
N ILE A 130 -2.53 -4.70 28.14
CA ILE A 130 -3.55 -3.66 28.29
C ILE A 130 -4.75 -4.27 29.02
N GLN A 131 -5.15 -3.68 30.14
CA GLN A 131 -6.32 -4.17 30.85
C GLN A 131 -7.61 -3.72 30.17
N HIS A 132 -8.49 -4.68 29.89
CA HIS A 132 -9.74 -4.44 29.20
C HIS A 132 -10.76 -3.73 30.10
N PRO A 133 -11.31 -2.55 29.72
CA PRO A 133 -12.13 -1.72 30.64
C PRO A 133 -13.52 -2.29 30.89
N PHE A 134 -13.98 -3.26 30.08
CA PHE A 134 -15.29 -3.89 30.24
C PHE A 134 -15.23 -5.24 30.96
N THR A 135 -14.10 -5.96 30.85
CA THR A 135 -13.97 -7.34 31.38
C THR A 135 -12.92 -7.48 32.47
N GLY A 136 -11.99 -6.53 32.58
CA GLY A 136 -10.85 -6.59 33.50
C GLY A 136 -9.70 -7.49 33.03
N ASN A 137 -9.87 -8.28 31.95
CA ASN A 137 -8.86 -9.18 31.45
C ASN A 137 -7.65 -8.43 30.86
N LEU A 138 -6.47 -9.01 30.96
CA LEU A 138 -5.27 -8.50 30.29
C LEU A 138 -5.28 -8.96 28.83
N ILE A 139 -5.09 -8.00 27.92
CA ILE A 139 -4.97 -8.21 26.48
C ILE A 139 -3.51 -8.04 26.10
N TYR A 140 -2.98 -8.99 25.36
CA TYR A 140 -1.65 -8.98 24.77
C TYR A 140 -1.71 -9.06 23.24
N PRO A 141 -0.65 -8.72 22.53
CA PRO A 141 -0.47 -9.12 21.15
C PRO A 141 -0.50 -10.66 21.03
N TYR A 142 -0.83 -11.17 19.85
CA TYR A 142 -0.71 -12.61 19.58
C TYR A 142 0.76 -13.03 19.43
N ASN A 143 1.05 -14.32 19.53
CA ASN A 143 2.42 -14.85 19.47
C ASN A 143 3.14 -14.39 18.19
N GLY A 144 4.35 -13.87 18.34
CA GLY A 144 5.16 -13.29 17.28
C GLY A 144 4.82 -11.84 16.90
N ALA A 145 3.81 -11.22 17.54
CA ALA A 145 3.41 -9.86 17.27
C ALA A 145 3.68 -8.89 18.44
N HIS A 146 3.73 -7.62 18.11
CA HIS A 146 3.84 -6.52 19.07
C HIS A 146 2.78 -5.44 18.79
N TRP A 147 2.48 -4.58 19.76
CA TRP A 147 1.68 -3.38 19.53
C TRP A 147 2.40 -2.44 18.56
N ARG A 148 1.66 -1.68 17.76
CA ARG A 148 2.25 -0.73 16.78
C ARG A 148 2.79 0.55 17.41
N TYR A 149 2.57 0.76 18.70
CA TYR A 149 2.93 1.97 19.40
C TYR A 149 3.65 1.67 20.71
N GLN A 150 4.57 2.55 21.07
CA GLN A 150 5.23 2.55 22.38
C GLN A 150 4.20 2.77 23.49
N GLN A 151 4.54 2.39 24.72
CA GLN A 151 3.62 2.40 25.84
C GLN A 151 3.02 3.79 26.11
N ASP A 152 3.83 4.85 26.06
CA ASP A 152 3.37 6.21 26.37
C ASP A 152 2.27 6.67 25.39
N ALA A 153 2.50 6.47 24.10
CA ALA A 153 1.51 6.81 23.06
C ALA A 153 0.26 5.93 23.17
N MET A 154 0.40 4.65 23.49
CA MET A 154 -0.74 3.75 23.68
C MET A 154 -1.53 4.13 24.93
N LEU A 155 -0.86 4.49 26.02
CA LEU A 155 -1.50 4.96 27.27
C LEU A 155 -2.37 6.20 26.99
N GLU A 156 -1.88 7.15 26.18
CA GLU A 156 -2.64 8.32 25.79
C GLU A 156 -3.94 7.94 25.07
N TYR A 157 -3.86 7.02 24.10
CA TYR A 157 -5.06 6.54 23.41
C TYR A 157 -6.02 5.80 24.34
N MET A 158 -5.51 4.99 25.27
CA MET A 158 -6.34 4.23 26.19
C MET A 158 -7.02 5.13 27.21
N ASN A 159 -6.39 6.22 27.61
CA ASN A 159 -6.98 7.26 28.48
C ASN A 159 -8.20 7.94 27.83
N GLY A 160 -8.40 7.82 26.54
CA GLY A 160 -9.63 8.21 25.86
C GLY A 160 -10.86 7.37 26.24
N TRP A 161 -10.69 6.17 26.79
CA TRP A 161 -11.77 5.29 27.23
C TRP A 161 -12.13 5.47 28.71
N THR A 162 -11.12 5.46 29.56
CA THR A 162 -11.15 5.63 31.01
C THR A 162 -9.76 5.96 31.51
N LYS A 163 -9.56 6.14 32.78
CA LYS A 163 -8.25 6.44 33.34
C LYS A 163 -7.39 5.17 33.42
N TYR A 164 -6.23 5.19 32.75
CA TYR A 164 -5.20 4.16 32.78
C TYR A 164 -3.89 4.71 33.33
N GLU A 165 -3.07 3.83 33.85
CA GLU A 165 -1.72 4.12 34.30
C GLU A 165 -0.75 2.99 33.96
N LEU A 166 0.54 3.31 33.92
CA LEU A 166 1.58 2.30 33.79
C LEU A 166 1.85 1.68 35.16
N ARG A 167 1.83 0.35 35.23
CA ARG A 167 2.09 -0.40 36.45
C ARG A 167 2.93 -1.63 36.16
N GLU A 168 3.88 -1.93 37.05
CA GLU A 168 4.62 -3.18 36.99
C GLU A 168 3.68 -4.37 37.20
N ILE A 169 3.85 -5.41 36.39
CA ILE A 169 3.16 -6.69 36.53
C ILE A 169 4.15 -7.82 36.29
N ASP A 170 3.90 -8.94 36.92
CA ASP A 170 4.68 -10.17 36.74
C ASP A 170 4.15 -10.95 35.52
N ASP A 171 4.63 -10.57 34.35
CA ASP A 171 4.20 -11.15 33.06
C ASP A 171 5.38 -11.55 32.15
N ALA A 172 6.58 -11.70 32.74
CA ALA A 172 7.79 -12.02 31.99
C ALA A 172 7.65 -13.33 31.17
N GLU A 173 7.07 -14.37 31.75
CA GLU A 173 6.79 -15.66 31.08
C GLU A 173 5.87 -15.47 29.88
N LYS A 174 4.77 -14.74 30.05
CA LYS A 174 3.81 -14.49 28.96
C LYS A 174 4.42 -13.66 27.83
N ARG A 175 5.22 -12.66 28.16
CA ARG A 175 5.92 -11.84 27.17
C ARG A 175 7.01 -12.62 26.45
N ALA A 176 7.73 -13.50 27.14
CA ALA A 176 8.72 -14.40 26.56
C ALA A 176 8.08 -15.36 25.54
N GLU A 177 6.93 -15.95 25.88
CA GLU A 177 6.12 -16.78 24.96
C GLU A 177 5.76 -16.01 23.68
N ILE A 178 5.24 -14.79 23.83
CA ILE A 178 4.84 -13.94 22.69
C ILE A 178 6.04 -13.57 21.82
N CYS A 179 7.16 -13.21 22.43
CA CYS A 179 8.38 -12.83 21.74
C CYS A 179 9.13 -14.04 21.12
N GLY A 180 8.79 -15.27 21.49
CA GLY A 180 9.51 -16.47 21.06
C GLY A 180 10.94 -16.54 21.61
N VAL A 181 11.18 -16.00 22.81
CA VAL A 181 12.47 -15.98 23.50
C VAL A 181 12.38 -16.64 24.87
N SER A 182 13.52 -16.94 25.50
CA SER A 182 13.48 -17.43 26.88
C SER A 182 13.17 -16.28 27.85
N GLU A 183 12.51 -16.59 28.95
CA GLU A 183 12.16 -15.64 30.00
C GLU A 183 13.38 -14.86 30.54
N LYS A 184 14.55 -15.48 30.57
CA LYS A 184 15.80 -14.86 31.05
C LYS A 184 16.31 -13.73 30.14
N VAL A 185 15.88 -13.67 28.88
CA VAL A 185 16.32 -12.67 27.90
C VAL A 185 15.21 -11.75 27.46
N VAL A 186 13.97 -11.94 27.96
CA VAL A 186 12.89 -11.01 27.68
C VAL A 186 13.20 -9.65 28.28
N ARG A 187 12.91 -8.58 27.54
CA ARG A 187 13.22 -7.21 27.97
C ARG A 187 12.60 -6.89 29.33
N PRO A 188 13.39 -6.54 30.37
CA PRO A 188 12.86 -6.15 31.67
C PRO A 188 12.26 -4.73 31.65
N GLY A 189 11.51 -4.36 32.69
CA GLY A 189 11.00 -3.00 32.91
C GLY A 189 9.89 -2.59 31.97
N VAL A 190 9.25 -3.53 31.27
CA VAL A 190 8.05 -3.26 30.46
C VAL A 190 6.84 -3.35 31.38
N MET A 191 6.13 -2.24 31.54
CA MET A 191 4.95 -2.14 32.42
C MET A 191 3.66 -2.52 31.64
N GLY A 192 2.61 -2.90 32.37
CA GLY A 192 1.26 -3.02 31.83
C GLY A 192 0.55 -1.66 31.83
N ILE A 193 -0.36 -1.47 30.88
CA ILE A 193 -1.31 -0.35 30.85
C ILE A 193 -2.57 -0.83 31.57
N LEU A 194 -2.70 -0.49 32.85
CA LEU A 194 -3.74 -1.00 33.73
C LEU A 194 -4.74 0.09 34.11
N LEU A 195 -5.95 -0.32 34.48
CA LEU A 195 -6.98 0.58 34.99
C LEU A 195 -6.50 1.25 36.28
N ALA A 196 -6.59 2.59 36.31
CA ALA A 196 -6.25 3.36 37.50
C ALA A 196 -7.39 3.30 38.56
N ASP A 197 -8.62 3.09 38.09
CA ASP A 197 -9.83 2.99 38.92
C ASP A 197 -10.31 1.52 39.00
N THR A 198 -11.35 1.28 39.78
CA THR A 198 -11.99 -0.05 39.85
C THR A 198 -12.61 -0.42 38.48
N LEU A 199 -12.80 -1.73 38.24
CA LEU A 199 -13.41 -2.21 37.00
C LEU A 199 -14.80 -1.62 36.75
N ASP A 200 -15.61 -1.44 37.80
CA ASP A 200 -16.97 -0.91 37.68
C ASP A 200 -16.96 0.55 37.18
N ILE A 201 -16.06 1.39 37.73
CA ILE A 201 -15.87 2.78 37.31
C ILE A 201 -15.36 2.80 35.86
N ALA A 202 -14.36 1.99 35.56
CA ALA A 202 -13.79 1.90 34.21
C ALA A 202 -14.84 1.48 33.18
N LYS A 203 -15.66 0.48 33.49
CA LYS A 203 -16.76 -0.01 32.66
C LYS A 203 -17.82 1.05 32.43
N GLU A 204 -18.17 1.81 33.47
CA GLU A 204 -19.13 2.91 33.34
C GLU A 204 -18.61 3.99 32.40
N ASN A 205 -17.37 4.44 32.61
CA ASN A 205 -16.72 5.45 31.76
C ASN A 205 -16.61 5.00 30.31
N ALA A 206 -16.09 3.80 30.07
CA ALA A 206 -15.95 3.24 28.72
C ALA A 206 -17.31 3.05 28.05
N SER A 207 -18.37 2.70 28.81
CA SER A 207 -19.75 2.59 28.28
C SER A 207 -20.33 3.96 27.88
N LYS A 208 -19.97 5.02 28.57
CA LYS A 208 -20.36 6.40 28.19
C LYS A 208 -19.71 6.77 26.86
N ILE A 209 -18.41 6.50 26.68
CA ILE A 209 -17.67 6.76 25.43
C ILE A 209 -18.25 5.93 24.28
N LEU A 210 -18.51 4.64 24.52
CA LEU A 210 -19.07 3.75 23.50
C LEU A 210 -20.42 4.26 22.96
N ARG A 211 -21.29 4.76 23.84
CA ARG A 211 -22.62 5.31 23.47
C ARG A 211 -22.54 6.69 22.85
N ARG A 212 -21.62 7.54 23.32
CA ARG A 212 -21.42 8.90 22.79
C ARG A 212 -20.96 8.86 21.34
N GLY A 213 -20.13 7.86 20.97
CA GLY A 213 -19.41 7.81 19.70
C GLY A 213 -18.06 8.54 19.80
N GLN A 214 -17.45 8.82 18.63
CA GLN A 214 -16.09 9.38 18.52
C GLN A 214 -15.10 8.59 19.37
N TRP A 215 -15.08 7.27 19.17
CA TRP A 215 -14.22 6.39 19.94
C TRP A 215 -12.75 6.76 19.76
N PRO A 216 -11.90 6.49 20.76
CA PRO A 216 -10.47 6.63 20.61
C PRO A 216 -9.91 5.84 19.40
N ARG A 217 -8.77 6.25 18.89
CA ARG A 217 -8.13 5.63 17.71
C ARG A 217 -7.94 4.12 17.87
N PHE A 218 -7.63 3.65 19.09
CA PHE A 218 -7.67 2.25 19.46
C PHE A 218 -8.99 1.97 20.14
N TYR A 219 -9.75 1.04 19.60
CA TYR A 219 -11.10 0.78 20.06
C TYR A 219 -11.35 -0.71 20.27
N PHE A 220 -12.34 -1.01 21.14
CA PHE A 220 -12.75 -2.37 21.44
C PHE A 220 -13.86 -2.81 20.48
N THR A 221 -13.67 -3.95 19.82
CA THR A 221 -14.63 -4.51 18.86
C THR A 221 -15.87 -5.07 19.55
N ASN A 222 -16.86 -5.50 18.77
CA ASN A 222 -18.06 -6.18 19.24
C ASN A 222 -18.78 -5.41 20.36
N GLY A 223 -18.93 -4.09 20.20
CA GLY A 223 -19.59 -3.26 21.20
C GLY A 223 -18.90 -3.25 22.57
N GLY A 224 -17.59 -3.27 22.56
CA GLY A 224 -16.78 -3.24 23.79
C GLY A 224 -16.50 -4.63 24.39
N LYS A 225 -16.92 -5.74 23.73
CA LYS A 225 -16.71 -7.10 24.22
C LYS A 225 -15.53 -7.81 23.56
N GLY A 226 -15.00 -7.27 22.48
CA GLY A 226 -13.93 -7.89 21.67
C GLY A 226 -12.56 -7.26 21.94
N GLY A 227 -11.56 -7.72 21.18
CA GLY A 227 -10.19 -7.24 21.25
C GLY A 227 -10.01 -5.83 20.71
N ILE A 228 -8.78 -5.34 20.82
CA ILE A 228 -8.39 -3.99 20.38
C ILE A 228 -8.09 -3.99 18.89
N ARG A 229 -8.68 -3.03 18.17
CA ARG A 229 -8.35 -2.70 16.79
C ARG A 229 -8.05 -1.20 16.67
N ARG A 230 -7.50 -0.78 15.52
CA ARG A 230 -7.11 0.60 15.25
C ARG A 230 -7.95 1.20 14.13
N LYS A 231 -8.33 2.46 14.26
CA LYS A 231 -8.89 3.25 13.18
C LYS A 231 -7.80 3.69 12.21
N THR A 232 -8.02 3.50 10.92
CA THR A 232 -7.25 4.11 9.83
C THR A 232 -8.19 5.04 9.08
N TYR A 233 -7.95 6.33 9.19
CA TYR A 233 -8.78 7.36 8.59
C TYR A 233 -8.55 7.48 7.08
N ILE A 234 -9.58 7.92 6.37
CA ILE A 234 -9.57 8.01 4.91
C ILE A 234 -8.48 8.97 4.38
N ASP A 235 -8.22 10.06 5.07
CA ASP A 235 -7.20 11.06 4.73
C ASP A 235 -5.76 10.59 4.94
N SER A 236 -5.56 9.56 5.78
CA SER A 236 -4.23 8.99 6.02
C SER A 236 -3.70 8.13 4.87
N VAL A 237 -4.48 7.96 3.79
CA VAL A 237 -4.13 7.11 2.64
C VAL A 237 -4.18 7.94 1.36
N GLU A 238 -3.03 8.37 0.88
CA GLU A 238 -2.86 9.25 -0.27
C GLU A 238 -3.18 8.62 -1.64
N GLY A 239 -3.41 7.32 -1.73
CA GLY A 239 -3.66 6.63 -2.98
C GLY A 239 -3.06 5.23 -3.03
N LYS A 240 -3.07 4.62 -4.21
CA LYS A 240 -2.56 3.27 -4.45
C LYS A 240 -1.24 3.32 -5.22
N PRO A 241 -0.17 2.65 -4.77
CA PRO A 241 1.03 2.49 -5.59
C PRO A 241 0.67 1.84 -6.93
N PRO A 242 1.21 2.32 -8.06
CA PRO A 242 1.07 1.64 -9.32
C PRO A 242 1.73 0.25 -9.26
N THR A 243 1.12 -0.71 -9.95
CA THR A 243 1.65 -2.08 -10.08
C THR A 243 2.30 -2.27 -11.45
N ASN A 244 3.00 -3.37 -11.65
CA ASN A 244 3.60 -3.73 -12.95
C ASN A 244 2.68 -4.54 -13.87
N TYR A 245 1.39 -4.67 -13.54
CA TYR A 245 0.36 -5.23 -14.41
C TYR A 245 -0.78 -4.24 -14.59
N TRP A 246 -1.03 -3.85 -15.85
CA TRP A 246 -2.06 -2.88 -16.22
C TRP A 246 -3.10 -3.55 -17.11
N PRO A 247 -4.26 -3.94 -16.55
CA PRO A 247 -5.32 -4.59 -17.30
C PRO A 247 -6.02 -3.61 -18.26
N TYR A 248 -6.51 -4.11 -19.38
CA TYR A 248 -7.26 -3.31 -20.37
C TYR A 248 -8.48 -2.58 -19.77
N ALA A 249 -9.11 -3.18 -18.78
CA ALA A 249 -10.26 -2.58 -18.10
C ALA A 249 -9.93 -1.20 -17.50
N ASP A 250 -8.71 -1.05 -16.97
CA ASP A 250 -8.23 0.18 -16.37
C ASP A 250 -7.70 1.18 -17.40
N VAL A 251 -6.86 0.70 -18.33
CA VAL A 251 -6.06 1.57 -19.21
C VAL A 251 -6.43 1.51 -20.69
N GLY A 252 -7.44 0.73 -21.07
CA GLY A 252 -7.84 0.56 -22.45
C GLY A 252 -7.00 -0.46 -23.23
N HIS A 253 -7.44 -0.77 -24.43
CA HIS A 253 -6.84 -1.75 -25.32
C HIS A 253 -6.65 -1.19 -26.75
N THR A 254 -5.91 -1.92 -27.59
CA THR A 254 -5.54 -1.45 -28.94
C THR A 254 -6.75 -1.16 -29.84
N ASP A 255 -7.81 -1.99 -29.81
CA ASP A 255 -9.00 -1.77 -30.63
C ASP A 255 -9.78 -0.51 -30.22
N GLU A 256 -9.84 -0.20 -28.92
CA GLU A 256 -10.41 1.05 -28.42
C GLU A 256 -9.65 2.25 -28.99
N ALA A 257 -8.31 2.20 -28.89
CA ALA A 257 -7.46 3.25 -29.43
C ALA A 257 -7.64 3.43 -30.95
N ALA A 258 -7.71 2.33 -31.71
CA ALA A 258 -7.93 2.37 -33.15
C ALA A 258 -9.29 3.00 -33.50
N LYS A 259 -10.35 2.72 -32.74
CA LYS A 259 -11.67 3.35 -32.94
C LYS A 259 -11.63 4.84 -32.67
N ILE A 260 -10.95 5.28 -31.61
CA ILE A 260 -10.77 6.69 -31.27
C ILE A 260 -10.05 7.43 -32.43
N VAL A 261 -8.91 6.88 -32.89
CA VAL A 261 -8.13 7.49 -33.99
C VAL A 261 -8.96 7.58 -35.24
N LYS A 262 -9.69 6.52 -35.65
CA LYS A 262 -10.58 6.54 -36.78
C LYS A 262 -11.67 7.60 -36.67
N ALA A 263 -12.25 7.78 -35.49
CA ALA A 263 -13.27 8.81 -35.26
C ALA A 263 -12.71 10.23 -35.47
N ILE A 264 -11.48 10.50 -34.97
CA ILE A 264 -10.80 11.79 -35.11
C ILE A 264 -10.46 12.10 -36.60
N PHE A 265 -10.02 11.08 -37.35
CA PHE A 265 -9.56 11.25 -38.74
C PHE A 265 -10.60 10.81 -39.82
N GLY A 266 -11.89 10.99 -39.53
CA GLY A 266 -12.96 10.75 -40.48
C GLY A 266 -13.04 9.32 -41.00
N GLY A 267 -12.78 8.34 -40.14
CA GLY A 267 -12.86 6.90 -40.47
C GLY A 267 -11.57 6.28 -41.02
N LYS A 268 -10.51 7.08 -41.20
CA LYS A 268 -9.22 6.58 -41.70
C LYS A 268 -8.33 6.07 -40.59
N ALA A 269 -7.67 4.91 -40.80
CA ALA A 269 -6.62 4.42 -39.90
C ALA A 269 -5.30 5.14 -40.25
N THR A 270 -4.88 6.05 -39.43
CA THR A 270 -3.65 6.86 -39.62
C THR A 270 -2.45 6.32 -38.87
N PHE A 271 -2.67 5.41 -37.89
CA PHE A 271 -1.65 4.73 -37.11
C PHE A 271 -1.94 3.23 -37.05
N ASP A 272 -0.92 2.41 -37.18
CA ASP A 272 -1.07 0.95 -37.16
C ASP A 272 -1.35 0.40 -35.76
N THR A 273 -0.68 0.95 -34.73
CA THR A 273 -0.79 0.50 -33.31
C THR A 273 -0.94 1.66 -32.35
N PRO A 274 -2.08 2.39 -32.39
CA PRO A 274 -2.31 3.50 -31.49
C PRO A 274 -2.43 3.01 -30.05
N LYS A 275 -1.96 3.84 -29.11
CA LYS A 275 -2.11 3.57 -27.66
C LYS A 275 -3.37 4.26 -27.15
N PRO A 276 -4.13 3.61 -26.23
CA PRO A 276 -5.33 4.21 -25.68
C PRO A 276 -5.02 5.43 -24.81
N PRO A 277 -5.84 6.49 -24.85
CA PRO A 277 -5.63 7.69 -24.04
C PRO A 277 -5.50 7.40 -22.54
N ARG A 278 -6.28 6.47 -22.00
CA ARG A 278 -6.20 6.07 -20.58
C ARG A 278 -4.84 5.48 -20.17
N LEU A 279 -4.15 4.80 -21.10
CA LEU A 279 -2.79 4.32 -20.88
C LEU A 279 -1.81 5.49 -20.71
N ILE A 280 -1.90 6.46 -21.61
CA ILE A 280 -1.05 7.66 -21.55
C ILE A 280 -1.37 8.49 -20.31
N GLU A 281 -2.64 8.66 -19.99
CA GLU A 281 -3.09 9.34 -18.76
C GLU A 281 -2.50 8.69 -17.50
N ARG A 282 -2.53 7.36 -17.40
CA ARG A 282 -1.93 6.64 -16.27
C ARG A 282 -0.41 6.86 -16.19
N ILE A 283 0.29 6.88 -17.33
CA ILE A 283 1.71 7.22 -17.38
C ILE A 283 1.93 8.62 -16.81
N LEU A 284 1.19 9.62 -17.29
CA LEU A 284 1.31 11.01 -16.84
C LEU A 284 1.03 11.16 -15.35
N ILE A 285 0.02 10.49 -14.82
CA ILE A 285 -0.28 10.48 -13.38
C ILE A 285 0.87 9.87 -12.58
N SER A 286 1.55 8.85 -13.12
CA SER A 286 2.66 8.16 -12.43
C SER A 286 3.96 8.95 -12.42
N ILE A 287 4.09 9.99 -13.25
CA ILE A 287 5.26 10.87 -13.30
C ILE A 287 5.04 12.06 -12.35
N ARG A 288 6.07 12.46 -11.61
CA ARG A 288 6.04 13.73 -10.87
C ARG A 288 6.09 14.89 -11.88
N CYS A 289 5.10 15.77 -11.81
CA CYS A 289 5.11 17.06 -12.50
C CYS A 289 5.68 18.11 -11.56
#